data_e4b307e9f1208a77c78b821b4599a8a0
#
_entry.id   e4b307e9f1208a77c78b821b4599a8a0
#
_cell.length_a   1.000
_cell.length_b   1.000
_cell.length_c   1.000
_cell.angle_alpha   90.00
_cell.angle_beta   90.00
_cell.angle_gamma   90.00
#
_symmetry.space_group_name_H-M   'P 1'
#
loop_
_entity.id
_entity.type
_entity.pdbx_description
1 polymer ?
#
loop_
_entity_poly.entity_id
_entity_poly.type
_entity_poly.pdbx_seq_one_letter_code
_entity_poly.pdbx_strand_id
1 'polypeptide(L)'
;MKRTILISLLFVACSSPAQTYMNIQKADGTNVEYKVADIDSVWFQDIEECDIENAKAREFLDNTDYSADTAYVESNVLNYWKTSKGDRPAPVTIKWEGTAAKLLMSTVADFSEQTDAQRMAAPAELTVSESPQEIYNLVPGVKYYYKVLDANSNVIKSGCIRPYGPLRMIKGVASNVRDMGGWNIVGGGHMAYGRLYRGAKISSSISTDAKNIFLHDLNISLDLDLRGSKDSEKEEKYIIKEADYIRYPVIKNLGRGEGDTQELYQQAIRTVIQYLSQGKNVYFHCAGGADRTGTLAFLIEALVGVTESDMSLDYELTTFDSSNKRARNFRATEDETHILYETITHLRKFGDPKKESIQELAVKWATTRHSDTVDPLTMDEINILRQHLVVK
;
A
#
# COMPACT_ATOMS: atom_id res chain seq x y z
N MET A 1 15.92 13.68 25.09
CA MET A 1 17.36 13.94 25.04
C MET A 1 17.64 15.02 24.01
N LYS A 2 18.12 16.19 24.41
CA LYS A 2 18.49 17.27 23.46
C LYS A 2 19.75 16.82 22.72
N ARG A 3 19.65 16.66 21.39
CA ARG A 3 20.79 16.40 20.52
C ARG A 3 21.50 17.72 20.24
N THR A 4 22.70 17.88 20.73
CA THR A 4 23.58 19.03 20.42
C THR A 4 24.27 18.71 19.09
N ILE A 5 24.01 19.51 18.07
CA ILE A 5 24.74 19.47 16.81
C ILE A 5 25.86 20.49 16.91
N LEU A 6 27.11 20.05 16.82
CA LEU A 6 28.28 20.93 16.81
C LEU A 6 28.55 21.37 15.37
N ILE A 7 28.38 22.66 15.08
CA ILE A 7 28.76 23.25 13.79
C ILE A 7 30.12 23.93 14.02
N SER A 8 31.17 23.37 13.41
CA SER A 8 32.49 23.97 13.42
C SER A 8 32.72 24.75 12.12
N LEU A 9 32.86 26.07 12.20
CA LEU A 9 33.29 26.93 11.10
C LEU A 9 34.81 27.11 11.19
N LEU A 10 35.54 26.54 10.23
CA LEU A 10 36.97 26.73 10.08
C LEU A 10 37.21 27.76 8.97
N PHE A 11 37.75 28.93 9.30
CA PHE A 11 38.19 29.93 8.30
C PHE A 11 39.68 29.73 8.00
N VAL A 12 39.99 29.40 6.75
CA VAL A 12 41.36 29.41 6.23
C VAL A 12 41.43 30.54 5.17
N ALA A 13 42.23 31.56 5.44
CA ALA A 13 42.45 32.65 4.50
C ALA A 13 43.54 32.26 3.50
N CYS A 14 43.18 32.01 2.25
CA CYS A 14 44.06 31.95 1.08
C CYS A 14 43.63 33.00 0.03
N SER A 15 44.56 33.59 -0.70
CA SER A 15 44.41 34.69 -1.63
C SER A 15 43.74 34.39 -2.98
N SER A 16 42.94 33.33 -3.07
CA SER A 16 41.91 33.10 -4.10
C SER A 16 40.55 33.17 -3.41
N PRO A 17 39.42 33.45 -4.09
CA PRO A 17 38.11 33.46 -3.44
C PRO A 17 37.88 32.08 -2.86
N ALA A 18 38.08 31.95 -1.55
CA ALA A 18 37.90 30.72 -0.85
C ALA A 18 36.40 30.34 -0.92
N GLN A 19 36.11 29.21 -1.50
CA GLN A 19 34.75 28.66 -1.44
C GLN A 19 34.56 28.03 -0.05
N THR A 20 33.56 28.55 0.68
CA THR A 20 33.21 28.03 2.00
C THR A 20 32.18 26.92 1.84
N TYR A 21 32.41 25.82 2.55
CA TYR A 21 31.51 24.65 2.55
C TYR A 21 30.99 24.39 3.97
N MET A 22 29.72 24.00 4.06
CA MET A 22 29.12 23.47 5.27
C MET A 22 29.20 21.94 5.23
N ASN A 23 29.87 21.34 6.20
CA ASN A 23 29.96 19.89 6.34
C ASN A 23 29.00 19.41 7.42
N ILE A 24 28.13 18.48 7.07
CA ILE A 24 27.21 17.82 7.98
C ILE A 24 27.61 16.37 8.14
N GLN A 25 28.07 16.01 9.36
CA GLN A 25 28.31 14.62 9.72
C GLN A 25 27.01 13.96 10.16
N LYS A 26 26.60 12.90 9.49
CA LYS A 26 25.44 12.10 9.88
C LYS A 26 25.77 11.16 11.03
N ALA A 27 24.72 10.67 11.71
CA ALA A 27 24.87 9.74 12.83
C ALA A 27 25.52 8.38 12.45
N ASP A 28 25.48 8.00 11.18
CA ASP A 28 26.14 6.82 10.61
C ASP A 28 27.62 7.07 10.28
N GLY A 29 28.15 8.26 10.57
CA GLY A 29 29.53 8.66 10.29
C GLY A 29 29.76 9.20 8.90
N THR A 30 28.77 9.18 7.99
CA THR A 30 28.92 9.77 6.66
C THR A 30 28.87 11.30 6.71
N ASN A 31 29.63 11.96 5.80
CA ASN A 31 29.65 13.41 5.69
C ASN A 31 28.94 13.85 4.40
N VAL A 32 28.18 14.95 4.51
CA VAL A 32 27.59 15.63 3.34
C VAL A 32 28.13 17.04 3.32
N GLU A 33 28.65 17.48 2.19
CA GLU A 33 29.23 18.81 1.98
C GLU A 33 28.32 19.66 1.12
N TYR A 34 28.05 20.89 1.56
CA TYR A 34 27.27 21.88 0.83
C TYR A 34 28.08 23.14 0.64
N LYS A 35 28.10 23.70 -0.56
CA LYS A 35 28.73 24.99 -0.83
C LYS A 35 27.87 26.08 -0.19
N VAL A 36 28.44 26.88 0.71
CA VAL A 36 27.67 27.88 1.48
C VAL A 36 27.03 28.95 0.57
N ALA A 37 27.66 29.28 -0.56
CA ALA A 37 27.10 30.22 -1.52
C ALA A 37 25.78 29.74 -2.19
N ASP A 38 25.50 28.43 -2.13
CA ASP A 38 24.31 27.81 -2.70
C ASP A 38 23.22 27.58 -1.63
N ILE A 39 23.44 28.08 -0.39
CA ILE A 39 22.54 27.90 0.74
C ILE A 39 21.92 29.27 1.09
N ASP A 40 20.63 29.41 0.82
CA ASP A 40 19.88 30.61 1.20
C ASP A 40 19.56 30.63 2.70
N SER A 41 19.23 29.49 3.27
CA SER A 41 18.89 29.37 4.69
C SER A 41 19.11 27.95 5.21
N VAL A 42 19.43 27.84 6.50
CA VAL A 42 19.46 26.57 7.26
C VAL A 42 18.44 26.66 8.37
N TRP A 43 17.51 25.74 8.40
CA TRP A 43 16.51 25.66 9.44
C TRP A 43 16.34 24.22 9.90
N PHE A 44 16.01 24.07 11.17
CA PHE A 44 15.77 22.77 11.79
C PHE A 44 14.28 22.63 12.04
N GLN A 45 13.73 21.47 11.72
CA GLN A 45 12.35 21.17 11.97
C GLN A 45 12.22 19.82 12.68
N ASP A 46 11.49 19.81 13.78
CA ASP A 46 11.09 18.58 14.43
C ASP A 46 10.05 17.87 13.56
N ILE A 47 10.24 16.57 13.37
CA ILE A 47 9.30 15.70 12.67
C ILE A 47 8.63 14.82 13.74
N GLU A 48 7.32 14.91 13.83
CA GLU A 48 6.52 14.05 14.70
C GLU A 48 6.27 12.72 13.98
N GLU A 49 6.80 11.63 14.53
CA GLU A 49 6.56 10.28 14.04
C GLU A 49 5.19 9.79 14.52
N CYS A 50 4.33 9.41 13.60
CA CYS A 50 2.95 9.05 13.87
C CYS A 50 2.67 7.60 13.48
N ASP A 51 2.23 6.80 14.44
CA ASP A 51 1.82 5.42 14.19
C ASP A 51 0.42 5.38 13.58
N ILE A 52 0.29 4.77 12.40
CA ILE A 52 -1.00 4.62 11.69
C ILE A 52 -1.50 3.18 11.66
N GLU A 53 -0.84 2.26 12.34
CA GLU A 53 -1.31 0.89 12.40
C GLU A 53 -2.42 0.67 13.43
N ASN A 54 -3.31 -0.23 13.08
CA ASN A 54 -4.23 -0.81 14.05
C ASN A 54 -3.44 -1.66 15.05
N ALA A 55 -3.65 -1.42 16.36
CA ALA A 55 -2.93 -2.14 17.42
C ALA A 55 -3.09 -3.66 17.34
N LYS A 56 -4.26 -4.16 16.89
CA LYS A 56 -4.49 -5.59 16.71
C LYS A 56 -3.81 -6.15 15.47
N ALA A 57 -3.75 -5.38 14.38
CA ALA A 57 -2.99 -5.76 13.20
C ALA A 57 -1.49 -5.83 13.53
N ARG A 58 -0.98 -4.90 14.35
CA ARG A 58 0.41 -4.95 14.84
C ARG A 58 0.67 -6.19 15.70
N GLU A 59 -0.16 -6.45 16.69
CA GLU A 59 -0.07 -7.66 17.53
C GLU A 59 -0.04 -8.93 16.67
N PHE A 60 -0.84 -8.96 15.60
CA PHE A 60 -0.86 -10.06 14.64
C PHE A 60 0.44 -10.15 13.82
N LEU A 61 0.96 -9.02 13.33
CA LEU A 61 2.21 -8.98 12.55
C LEU A 61 3.45 -9.31 13.41
N ASP A 62 3.45 -8.90 14.68
CA ASP A 62 4.53 -9.18 15.63
C ASP A 62 4.55 -10.64 16.08
N ASN A 63 3.43 -11.34 15.96
CA ASN A 63 3.30 -12.75 16.31
C ASN A 63 3.86 -13.63 15.18
N THR A 64 5.18 -13.63 15.06
CA THR A 64 5.95 -14.18 13.93
C THR A 64 6.23 -15.67 13.97
N ASP A 65 5.42 -16.50 14.61
CA ASP A 65 5.54 -17.96 14.58
C ASP A 65 5.29 -18.58 13.17
N TYR A 66 5.56 -17.78 12.14
CA TYR A 66 5.41 -18.14 10.74
C TYR A 66 6.75 -18.58 10.16
N SER A 67 7.05 -19.89 10.22
CA SER A 67 8.18 -20.45 9.50
C SER A 67 7.88 -20.65 8.01
N ALA A 68 8.91 -20.75 7.16
CA ALA A 68 8.78 -20.83 5.71
C ALA A 68 7.94 -22.04 5.20
N ASP A 69 7.76 -23.06 6.00
CA ASP A 69 6.91 -24.25 5.67
C ASP A 69 5.42 -24.05 6.01
N THR A 70 5.00 -22.84 6.24
CA THR A 70 3.80 -22.50 7.00
C THR A 70 2.51 -22.38 6.24
N ALA A 71 2.48 -22.68 4.96
CA ALA A 71 1.19 -22.82 4.24
C ALA A 71 0.22 -23.79 4.94
N TYR A 72 0.74 -24.61 5.84
CA TYR A 72 0.01 -25.65 6.58
C TYR A 72 -0.07 -25.42 8.10
N VAL A 73 0.66 -24.46 8.65
CA VAL A 73 0.62 -24.21 10.09
C VAL A 73 -0.72 -23.61 10.45
N GLU A 74 -1.29 -24.09 11.55
CA GLU A 74 -2.54 -23.53 12.07
C GLU A 74 -2.31 -22.07 12.45
N SER A 75 -3.15 -21.18 11.91
CA SER A 75 -3.06 -19.76 12.16
C SER A 75 -4.02 -19.35 13.28
N ASN A 76 -3.52 -18.55 14.20
CA ASN A 76 -4.32 -17.96 15.28
C ASN A 76 -5.10 -16.72 14.84
N VAL A 77 -4.96 -16.28 13.58
CA VAL A 77 -5.56 -15.03 13.09
C VAL A 77 -7.08 -14.99 13.27
N LEU A 78 -7.75 -16.15 13.22
CA LEU A 78 -9.21 -16.23 13.43
C LEU A 78 -9.65 -15.75 14.83
N ASN A 79 -8.74 -15.72 15.80
CA ASN A 79 -9.02 -15.17 17.13
C ASN A 79 -9.27 -13.66 17.10
N TYR A 80 -8.77 -12.97 16.08
CA TYR A 80 -8.97 -11.52 15.88
C TYR A 80 -10.29 -11.20 15.18
N TRP A 81 -10.94 -12.18 14.54
CA TRP A 81 -12.16 -11.97 13.80
C TRP A 81 -13.29 -11.48 14.68
N LYS A 82 -13.99 -10.41 14.25
CA LYS A 82 -15.06 -9.70 14.96
C LYS A 82 -14.66 -9.04 16.29
N THR A 83 -13.50 -9.32 16.84
CA THR A 83 -13.10 -8.76 18.13
C THR A 83 -12.34 -7.46 18.03
N SER A 84 -11.71 -7.18 16.87
CA SER A 84 -10.71 -6.13 16.71
C SER A 84 -11.26 -4.83 16.11
N LYS A 85 -12.40 -4.81 15.42
CA LYS A 85 -12.75 -3.72 14.48
C LYS A 85 -11.56 -3.43 13.55
N GLY A 86 -10.90 -4.49 13.09
CA GLY A 86 -9.53 -4.48 12.60
C GLY A 86 -9.31 -3.84 11.24
N ASP A 87 -10.38 -3.60 10.46
CA ASP A 87 -10.34 -2.86 9.20
C ASP A 87 -10.22 -1.33 9.39
N ARG A 88 -10.09 -0.87 10.63
CA ARG A 88 -9.98 0.56 10.94
C ARG A 88 -8.53 0.94 11.16
N PRO A 89 -7.96 1.78 10.29
CA PRO A 89 -6.62 2.33 10.52
C PRO A 89 -6.63 3.27 11.72
N ALA A 90 -5.47 3.43 12.36
CA ALA A 90 -5.27 4.51 13.31
C ALA A 90 -5.10 5.83 12.55
N PRO A 91 -5.71 6.94 13.04
CA PRO A 91 -5.51 8.25 12.44
C PRO A 91 -4.20 8.88 12.89
N VAL A 92 -3.64 9.74 12.06
CA VAL A 92 -2.74 10.79 12.54
C VAL A 92 -3.58 11.88 13.18
N THR A 93 -3.22 12.31 14.37
CA THR A 93 -4.01 13.27 15.15
C THR A 93 -3.27 14.60 15.27
N ILE A 94 -3.82 15.66 14.68
CA ILE A 94 -3.29 17.02 14.76
C ILE A 94 -4.07 17.79 15.84
N LYS A 95 -3.35 18.28 16.86
CA LYS A 95 -3.92 19.02 18.01
C LYS A 95 -3.47 20.48 17.97
N TRP A 96 -4.37 21.40 18.34
CA TRP A 96 -4.05 22.82 18.50
C TRP A 96 -4.87 23.44 19.63
N GLU A 97 -4.49 24.64 20.02
CA GLU A 97 -5.25 25.50 20.93
C GLU A 97 -5.87 26.66 20.14
N GLY A 98 -6.99 27.19 20.62
CA GLY A 98 -7.71 28.29 19.97
C GLY A 98 -8.70 27.81 18.90
N THR A 99 -9.34 28.78 18.25
CA THR A 99 -10.37 28.55 17.24
C THR A 99 -9.74 28.45 15.85
N ALA A 100 -9.83 27.30 15.23
CA ALA A 100 -9.39 27.08 13.87
C ALA A 100 -10.55 27.16 12.88
N ALA A 101 -10.23 27.41 11.61
CA ALA A 101 -11.15 27.37 10.48
C ALA A 101 -10.66 26.39 9.39
N LYS A 102 -9.35 26.28 9.20
CA LYS A 102 -8.76 25.46 8.15
C LYS A 102 -7.51 24.71 8.61
N LEU A 103 -7.34 23.53 8.07
CA LEU A 103 -6.09 22.76 8.12
C LEU A 103 -5.59 22.58 6.68
N LEU A 104 -4.37 23.04 6.41
CA LEU A 104 -3.67 22.81 5.15
C LEU A 104 -2.63 21.73 5.34
N MET A 105 -2.47 20.84 4.35
CA MET A 105 -1.42 19.81 4.33
C MET A 105 -0.69 19.78 2.99
N SER A 106 0.60 19.47 3.03
CA SER A 106 1.45 19.41 1.84
C SER A 106 2.61 18.46 2.06
N THR A 107 3.13 17.85 1.01
CA THR A 107 4.40 17.10 1.03
C THR A 107 5.62 18.01 0.83
N VAL A 108 5.41 19.28 0.50
CA VAL A 108 6.46 20.30 0.37
C VAL A 108 6.29 21.43 1.39
N ALA A 109 7.40 21.91 1.92
CA ALA A 109 7.41 22.86 3.04
C ALA A 109 6.84 24.25 2.72
N ASP A 110 6.93 24.68 1.47
CA ASP A 110 6.45 25.97 0.99
C ASP A 110 4.96 25.99 0.65
N PHE A 111 4.29 24.83 0.70
CA PHE A 111 2.89 24.65 0.33
C PHE A 111 2.58 25.06 -1.12
N SER A 112 3.55 24.96 -2.02
CA SER A 112 3.32 25.15 -3.45
C SER A 112 2.27 24.17 -3.97
N GLU A 113 1.60 24.52 -5.05
CA GLU A 113 0.53 23.73 -5.65
C GLU A 113 1.05 22.33 -6.03
N GLN A 114 0.26 21.32 -5.71
CA GLN A 114 0.58 19.92 -5.94
C GLN A 114 -0.58 19.21 -6.63
N THR A 115 -0.25 18.29 -7.54
CA THR A 115 -1.21 17.30 -8.06
C THR A 115 -1.61 16.30 -6.99
N ASP A 116 -2.72 15.59 -7.19
CA ASP A 116 -3.17 14.54 -6.27
C ASP A 116 -2.09 13.48 -6.02
N ALA A 117 -1.38 13.05 -7.07
CA ALA A 117 -0.27 12.12 -6.95
C ALA A 117 0.88 12.65 -6.08
N GLN A 118 1.21 13.94 -6.19
CA GLN A 118 2.26 14.58 -5.39
C GLN A 118 1.84 14.78 -3.94
N ARG A 119 0.55 14.98 -3.67
CA ARG A 119 0.03 15.10 -2.29
C ARG A 119 0.09 13.81 -1.49
N MET A 120 0.21 12.66 -2.14
CA MET A 120 0.34 11.36 -1.45
C MET A 120 -0.74 11.18 -0.38
N ALA A 121 -2.01 11.33 -0.76
CA ALA A 121 -3.20 11.26 0.10
C ALA A 121 -3.34 12.36 1.18
N ALA A 122 -2.47 13.38 1.20
CA ALA A 122 -2.70 14.53 2.07
C ALA A 122 -3.85 15.38 1.54
N PRO A 123 -4.85 15.71 2.36
CA PRO A 123 -5.86 16.69 1.96
C PRO A 123 -5.20 18.06 1.78
N ALA A 124 -5.48 18.72 0.64
CA ALA A 124 -4.91 20.05 0.38
C ALA A 124 -5.42 21.07 1.39
N GLU A 125 -6.73 21.04 1.64
CA GLU A 125 -7.43 21.89 2.61
C GLU A 125 -8.57 21.11 3.26
N LEU A 126 -8.70 21.20 4.58
CA LEU A 126 -9.84 20.72 5.35
C LEU A 126 -10.46 21.90 6.12
N THR A 127 -11.77 22.02 6.07
CA THR A 127 -12.50 22.86 7.00
C THR A 127 -12.50 22.16 8.37
N VAL A 128 -12.02 22.86 9.40
CA VAL A 128 -11.93 22.33 10.75
C VAL A 128 -12.53 23.31 11.75
N SER A 129 -13.12 22.80 12.81
CA SER A 129 -13.72 23.63 13.88
C SER A 129 -13.28 23.15 15.26
N GLU A 130 -12.92 21.88 15.40
CA GLU A 130 -12.62 21.24 16.67
C GLU A 130 -11.22 20.61 16.65
N SER A 131 -10.55 20.67 17.79
CA SER A 131 -9.27 19.99 18.06
C SER A 131 -9.55 18.82 19.02
N PRO A 132 -9.01 17.64 18.76
CA PRO A 132 -8.07 17.28 17.67
C PRO A 132 -8.76 16.96 16.35
N GLN A 133 -8.04 17.13 15.24
CA GLN A 133 -8.44 16.65 13.92
C GLN A 133 -7.74 15.33 13.61
N GLU A 134 -8.51 14.34 13.23
CA GLU A 134 -8.03 13.03 12.75
C GLU A 134 -7.84 13.04 11.23
N ILE A 135 -6.67 12.60 10.77
CA ILE A 135 -6.32 12.45 9.35
C ILE A 135 -6.04 10.97 9.07
N TYR A 136 -6.69 10.45 8.06
CA TYR A 136 -6.59 9.05 7.64
C TYR A 136 -5.87 8.91 6.30
N ASN A 137 -5.55 7.69 5.93
CA ASN A 137 -5.08 7.28 4.61
C ASN A 137 -3.70 7.83 4.20
N LEU A 138 -2.98 8.50 5.06
CA LEU A 138 -1.63 8.99 4.78
C LEU A 138 -0.67 7.85 4.46
N VAL A 139 0.34 8.12 3.63
CA VAL A 139 1.31 7.12 3.18
C VAL A 139 2.46 6.99 4.19
N PRO A 140 2.79 5.78 4.66
CA PRO A 140 3.92 5.55 5.56
C PRO A 140 5.25 6.05 4.97
N GLY A 141 6.09 6.65 5.82
CA GLY A 141 7.39 7.18 5.45
C GLY A 141 7.39 8.54 4.76
N VAL A 142 6.24 9.00 4.26
CA VAL A 142 6.11 10.31 3.62
C VAL A 142 6.07 11.42 4.68
N LYS A 143 6.79 12.48 4.44
CA LYS A 143 6.82 13.67 5.27
C LYS A 143 5.72 14.64 4.86
N TYR A 144 4.85 15.03 5.81
CA TYR A 144 3.77 15.97 5.58
C TYR A 144 3.94 17.21 6.44
N TYR A 145 3.92 18.36 5.81
CA TYR A 145 3.83 19.66 6.47
C TYR A 145 2.38 20.04 6.67
N TYR A 146 2.07 20.70 7.78
CA TYR A 146 0.71 21.19 8.03
C TYR A 146 0.70 22.60 8.60
N LYS A 147 -0.38 23.33 8.33
CA LYS A 147 -0.72 24.63 8.93
C LYS A 147 -2.17 24.60 9.37
N VAL A 148 -2.42 24.97 10.61
CA VAL A 148 -3.77 25.23 11.14
C VAL A 148 -3.97 26.72 11.13
N LEU A 149 -5.06 27.18 10.50
CA LEU A 149 -5.35 28.60 10.28
C LEU A 149 -6.66 28.97 11.00
N ASP A 150 -6.72 30.22 11.53
CA ASP A 150 -7.96 30.82 11.99
C ASP A 150 -8.83 31.33 10.82
N ALA A 151 -9.98 31.93 11.11
CA ALA A 151 -10.89 32.48 10.11
C ALA A 151 -10.32 33.65 9.32
N ASN A 152 -9.28 34.31 9.83
CA ASN A 152 -8.57 35.40 9.17
C ASN A 152 -7.31 34.92 8.41
N SER A 153 -7.13 33.60 8.29
CA SER A 153 -5.96 32.95 7.68
C SER A 153 -4.63 33.15 8.43
N ASN A 154 -4.67 33.54 9.70
CA ASN A 154 -3.47 33.55 10.53
C ASN A 154 -3.10 32.12 10.95
N VAL A 155 -1.80 31.80 10.90
CA VAL A 155 -1.30 30.50 11.35
C VAL A 155 -1.33 30.45 12.88
N ILE A 156 -2.16 29.54 13.44
CA ILE A 156 -2.22 29.28 14.88
C ILE A 156 -1.34 28.08 15.28
N LYS A 157 -1.10 27.16 14.36
CA LYS A 157 -0.15 26.07 14.52
C LYS A 157 0.41 25.61 13.18
N SER A 158 1.67 25.21 13.16
CA SER A 158 2.28 24.51 12.04
C SER A 158 3.20 23.40 12.54
N GLY A 159 3.50 22.43 11.69
CA GLY A 159 4.39 21.34 12.03
C GLY A 159 4.69 20.44 10.84
N CYS A 160 5.41 19.38 11.14
CA CYS A 160 5.75 18.33 10.20
C CYS A 160 5.55 16.98 10.87
N ILE A 161 4.87 16.07 10.19
CA ILE A 161 4.57 14.72 10.64
C ILE A 161 5.09 13.70 9.63
N ARG A 162 5.39 12.49 10.10
CA ARG A 162 5.71 11.33 9.28
C ARG A 162 4.95 10.12 9.80
N PRO A 163 3.95 9.61 9.06
CA PRO A 163 3.31 8.34 9.40
C PRO A 163 4.30 7.18 9.28
N TYR A 164 4.17 6.19 10.13
CA TYR A 164 4.92 4.94 10.02
C TYR A 164 4.04 3.73 10.31
N GLY A 165 4.47 2.56 9.84
CA GLY A 165 3.81 1.26 9.94
C GLY A 165 3.94 0.50 8.63
N PRO A 166 4.07 -0.84 8.65
CA PRO A 166 4.15 -1.62 7.41
C PRO A 166 2.81 -1.70 6.69
N LEU A 167 1.68 -1.54 7.40
CA LEU A 167 0.35 -1.64 6.81
C LEU A 167 -0.27 -0.26 6.60
N ARG A 168 -0.87 -0.09 5.42
CA ARG A 168 -1.69 1.07 5.11
C ARG A 168 -3.11 0.62 4.82
N MET A 169 -3.92 0.54 5.87
CA MET A 169 -5.36 0.27 5.76
C MET A 169 -6.09 1.55 5.36
N ILE A 170 -7.06 1.42 4.46
CA ILE A 170 -7.76 2.57 3.88
C ILE A 170 -9.15 2.69 4.49
N LYS A 171 -9.46 3.88 5.00
CA LYS A 171 -10.79 4.22 5.51
C LYS A 171 -11.61 4.95 4.44
N GLY A 172 -12.88 4.62 4.34
CA GLY A 172 -13.88 5.47 3.67
C GLY A 172 -14.25 5.09 2.25
N VAL A 173 -13.66 4.04 1.64
CA VAL A 173 -14.00 3.61 0.27
C VAL A 173 -14.94 2.40 0.28
N ALA A 174 -14.43 1.26 0.74
CA ALA A 174 -15.16 0.00 0.86
C ALA A 174 -14.59 -0.79 2.05
N SER A 175 -15.16 -1.96 2.36
CA SER A 175 -14.58 -2.85 3.36
C SER A 175 -13.32 -3.56 2.83
N ASN A 176 -12.47 -4.01 3.75
CA ASN A 176 -11.25 -4.78 3.45
C ASN A 176 -10.28 -4.05 2.49
N VAL A 177 -10.30 -2.70 2.45
CA VAL A 177 -9.43 -1.93 1.56
C VAL A 177 -8.08 -1.67 2.20
N ARG A 178 -7.03 -1.97 1.46
CA ARG A 178 -5.65 -1.68 1.85
C ARG A 178 -4.74 -1.43 0.66
N ASP A 179 -3.68 -0.69 0.92
CA ASP A 179 -2.52 -0.56 0.04
C ASP A 179 -1.71 -1.87 0.10
N MET A 180 -1.19 -2.30 -1.01
CA MET A 180 -0.31 -3.47 -1.08
C MET A 180 1.15 -3.15 -0.79
N GLY A 181 1.48 -1.88 -0.52
CA GLY A 181 2.82 -1.46 -0.15
C GLY A 181 3.25 -1.91 1.25
N GLY A 182 4.56 -1.90 1.49
CA GLY A 182 5.17 -2.16 2.80
C GLY A 182 5.65 -3.59 3.03
N TRP A 183 5.19 -4.58 2.27
CA TRP A 183 5.63 -5.97 2.42
C TRP A 183 7.09 -6.15 2.01
N ASN A 184 7.83 -6.97 2.77
CA ASN A 184 9.26 -7.19 2.55
C ASN A 184 9.55 -7.97 1.27
N ILE A 185 10.57 -7.55 0.55
CA ILE A 185 11.08 -8.20 -0.66
C ILE A 185 12.27 -9.10 -0.30
N VAL A 186 12.29 -10.30 -0.83
CA VAL A 186 13.44 -11.21 -0.73
C VAL A 186 14.68 -10.52 -1.31
N GLY A 187 15.73 -10.43 -0.51
CA GLY A 187 16.96 -9.72 -0.90
C GLY A 187 16.98 -8.24 -0.52
N GLY A 188 15.94 -7.74 0.14
CA GLY A 188 15.87 -6.39 0.71
C GLY A 188 14.96 -5.42 -0.02
N GLY A 189 14.55 -4.38 0.68
CA GLY A 189 13.55 -3.43 0.23
C GLY A 189 12.12 -3.85 0.56
N HIS A 190 11.16 -3.12 0.04
CA HIS A 190 9.74 -3.37 0.29
C HIS A 190 8.89 -3.07 -0.94
N MET A 191 7.65 -3.55 -0.94
CA MET A 191 6.68 -3.22 -1.97
C MET A 191 6.25 -1.75 -1.87
N ALA A 192 6.16 -1.06 -3.01
CA ALA A 192 5.89 0.37 -3.09
C ALA A 192 4.48 0.72 -2.62
N TYR A 193 4.35 1.73 -1.76
CA TYR A 193 3.06 2.30 -1.38
C TYR A 193 2.44 3.16 -2.48
N GLY A 194 1.11 3.29 -2.42
CA GLY A 194 0.36 4.24 -3.24
C GLY A 194 0.26 3.87 -4.72
N ARG A 195 0.47 2.61 -5.06
CA ARG A 195 0.47 2.13 -6.45
C ARG A 195 -0.63 1.12 -6.73
N LEU A 196 -0.83 0.19 -5.83
CA LEU A 196 -1.73 -0.93 -5.98
C LEU A 196 -2.55 -1.13 -4.72
N TYR A 197 -3.87 -1.18 -4.88
CA TYR A 197 -4.81 -1.32 -3.78
C TYR A 197 -5.71 -2.52 -4.01
N ARG A 198 -6.09 -3.17 -2.93
CA ARG A 198 -7.06 -4.28 -2.96
C ARG A 198 -8.18 -4.06 -1.95
N GLY A 199 -9.35 -4.65 -2.22
CA GLY A 199 -10.47 -4.57 -1.29
C GLY A 199 -11.72 -5.28 -1.76
N ALA A 200 -12.85 -5.00 -1.09
CA ALA A 200 -14.17 -5.45 -1.51
C ALA A 200 -14.73 -4.59 -2.65
N LYS A 201 -15.78 -5.06 -3.29
CA LYS A 201 -16.50 -4.29 -4.30
C LYS A 201 -16.91 -2.91 -3.79
N ILE A 202 -16.88 -1.94 -4.69
CA ILE A 202 -17.42 -0.61 -4.43
C ILE A 202 -18.94 -0.69 -4.46
N SER A 203 -19.62 -0.04 -3.50
CA SER A 203 -21.08 0.01 -3.44
C SER A 203 -21.65 0.97 -4.48
N SER A 204 -22.79 0.63 -5.09
CA SER A 204 -23.56 1.55 -5.93
C SER A 204 -24.06 2.80 -5.17
N SER A 205 -24.14 2.70 -3.84
CA SER A 205 -24.49 3.80 -2.95
C SER A 205 -23.27 4.52 -2.35
N ILE A 206 -22.11 4.46 -3.01
CA ILE A 206 -20.90 5.14 -2.54
C ILE A 206 -21.14 6.64 -2.36
N SER A 207 -20.70 7.20 -1.25
CA SER A 207 -20.80 8.65 -0.96
C SER A 207 -19.84 9.47 -1.85
N THR A 208 -20.11 10.76 -1.97
CA THR A 208 -19.21 11.70 -2.64
C THR A 208 -17.82 11.70 -1.99
N ASP A 209 -17.75 11.69 -0.66
CA ASP A 209 -16.47 11.66 0.06
C ASP A 209 -15.69 10.40 -0.25
N ALA A 210 -16.35 9.23 -0.29
CA ALA A 210 -15.68 7.98 -0.67
C ALA A 210 -15.17 7.99 -2.11
N LYS A 211 -15.89 8.62 -3.04
CA LYS A 211 -15.41 8.85 -4.42
C LYS A 211 -14.19 9.77 -4.46
N ASN A 212 -14.22 10.85 -3.67
CA ASN A 212 -13.09 11.77 -3.58
C ASN A 212 -11.85 11.08 -3.01
N ILE A 213 -11.99 10.25 -1.97
CA ILE A 213 -10.90 9.45 -1.43
C ILE A 213 -10.33 8.53 -2.54
N PHE A 214 -11.19 7.81 -3.26
CA PHE A 214 -10.77 6.91 -4.33
C PHE A 214 -10.01 7.64 -5.44
N LEU A 215 -10.57 8.73 -5.95
CA LEU A 215 -10.03 9.45 -7.11
C LEU A 215 -8.85 10.36 -6.78
N HIS A 216 -8.92 11.05 -5.64
CA HIS A 216 -7.97 12.12 -5.32
C HIS A 216 -6.96 11.72 -4.25
N ASP A 217 -7.38 11.12 -3.13
CA ASP A 217 -6.45 10.72 -2.08
C ASP A 217 -5.63 9.49 -2.48
N LEU A 218 -6.29 8.47 -3.06
CA LEU A 218 -5.63 7.26 -3.54
C LEU A 218 -5.17 7.37 -5.00
N ASN A 219 -5.63 8.39 -5.72
CA ASN A 219 -5.32 8.66 -7.13
C ASN A 219 -5.52 7.41 -8.01
N ILE A 220 -6.62 6.67 -7.79
CA ILE A 220 -6.92 5.44 -8.51
C ILE A 220 -7.50 5.77 -9.88
N SER A 221 -6.92 5.17 -10.91
CA SER A 221 -7.32 5.34 -12.31
C SER A 221 -8.06 4.13 -12.88
N LEU A 222 -7.93 2.96 -12.25
CA LEU A 222 -8.57 1.71 -12.68
C LEU A 222 -9.26 1.00 -11.52
N ASP A 223 -10.53 0.67 -11.72
CA ASP A 223 -11.30 -0.29 -10.96
C ASP A 223 -11.30 -1.65 -11.70
N LEU A 224 -10.49 -2.60 -11.21
CA LEU A 224 -10.33 -3.93 -11.79
C LEU A 224 -11.20 -4.95 -11.06
N ASP A 225 -12.26 -5.40 -11.68
CA ASP A 225 -13.26 -6.29 -11.09
C ASP A 225 -13.02 -7.76 -11.46
N LEU A 226 -12.83 -8.60 -10.45
CA LEU A 226 -12.67 -10.05 -10.61
C LEU A 226 -13.97 -10.84 -10.40
N ARG A 227 -15.12 -10.19 -10.26
CA ARG A 227 -16.39 -10.89 -10.01
C ARG A 227 -16.82 -11.72 -11.21
N GLY A 228 -17.20 -12.97 -10.95
CA GLY A 228 -17.68 -13.90 -11.96
C GLY A 228 -19.14 -13.63 -12.37
N SER A 229 -19.59 -14.29 -13.44
CA SER A 229 -20.96 -14.17 -13.95
C SER A 229 -22.03 -14.74 -13.00
N LYS A 230 -21.64 -15.51 -12.00
CA LYS A 230 -22.52 -16.11 -10.98
C LYS A 230 -22.72 -15.21 -9.75
N ASP A 231 -21.93 -14.16 -9.61
CA ASP A 231 -22.15 -13.17 -8.55
C ASP A 231 -23.51 -12.50 -8.80
N SER A 232 -24.35 -12.43 -7.76
CA SER A 232 -25.75 -11.96 -7.83
C SER A 232 -25.89 -10.49 -8.30
N GLU A 233 -24.78 -9.81 -8.45
CA GLU A 233 -24.70 -8.41 -8.86
C GLU A 233 -24.24 -8.33 -10.32
N LYS A 234 -25.19 -8.51 -11.22
CA LYS A 234 -24.90 -8.67 -12.64
C LYS A 234 -24.39 -7.41 -13.35
N GLU A 235 -24.57 -6.20 -12.81
CA GLU A 235 -24.45 -4.98 -13.63
C GLU A 235 -23.99 -3.70 -12.91
N GLU A 236 -23.27 -3.76 -11.83
CA GLU A 236 -22.66 -2.53 -11.31
C GLU A 236 -21.41 -2.17 -12.14
N LYS A 237 -21.64 -1.66 -13.32
CA LYS A 237 -20.62 -1.12 -14.21
C LYS A 237 -20.44 0.36 -13.91
N TYR A 238 -19.18 0.81 -13.83
CA TYR A 238 -18.86 2.25 -13.75
C TYR A 238 -19.50 2.97 -12.56
N ILE A 239 -19.34 2.44 -11.35
CA ILE A 239 -19.80 3.11 -10.13
C ILE A 239 -19.07 4.45 -9.99
N ILE A 240 -17.77 4.48 -10.25
CA ILE A 240 -16.93 5.68 -10.31
C ILE A 240 -16.61 5.94 -11.80
N LYS A 241 -17.39 6.81 -12.43
CA LYS A 241 -17.31 7.05 -13.89
C LYS A 241 -16.01 7.72 -14.35
N GLU A 242 -15.29 8.33 -13.42
CA GLU A 242 -14.04 9.04 -13.66
C GLU A 242 -12.83 8.09 -13.70
N ALA A 243 -12.98 6.86 -13.20
CA ALA A 243 -11.98 5.80 -13.31
C ALA A 243 -12.32 4.83 -14.42
N ASP A 244 -11.31 4.26 -15.06
CA ASP A 244 -11.51 3.15 -15.99
C ASP A 244 -12.06 1.93 -15.25
N TYR A 245 -12.88 1.12 -15.92
CA TYR A 245 -13.42 -0.11 -15.37
C TYR A 245 -13.14 -1.28 -16.30
N ILE A 246 -12.44 -2.28 -15.78
CA ILE A 246 -12.14 -3.52 -16.52
C ILE A 246 -12.55 -4.70 -15.64
N ARG A 247 -13.24 -5.67 -16.28
CA ARG A 247 -13.70 -6.87 -15.58
C ARG A 247 -13.12 -8.14 -16.20
N TYR A 248 -12.51 -8.95 -15.34
CA TYR A 248 -12.13 -10.33 -15.64
C TYR A 248 -12.99 -11.29 -14.80
N PRO A 249 -13.95 -11.99 -15.39
CA PRO A 249 -14.97 -12.73 -14.63
C PRO A 249 -14.41 -14.04 -14.05
N VAL A 250 -13.54 -13.95 -13.07
CA VAL A 250 -12.95 -15.10 -12.38
C VAL A 250 -14.03 -15.80 -11.57
N ILE A 251 -14.30 -17.06 -11.93
CA ILE A 251 -15.32 -17.88 -11.26
C ILE A 251 -14.73 -18.63 -10.06
N LYS A 252 -13.49 -19.09 -10.17
CA LYS A 252 -12.80 -19.89 -9.16
C LYS A 252 -11.42 -19.30 -8.85
N ASN A 253 -10.91 -19.60 -7.64
CA ASN A 253 -9.53 -19.30 -7.30
C ASN A 253 -8.57 -20.19 -8.10
N LEU A 254 -7.31 -19.76 -8.23
CA LEU A 254 -6.26 -20.57 -8.85
C LEU A 254 -6.13 -21.92 -8.12
N GLY A 255 -6.01 -23.00 -8.89
CA GLY A 255 -5.99 -24.36 -8.37
C GLY A 255 -7.36 -25.04 -8.31
N ARG A 256 -8.46 -24.28 -8.38
CA ARG A 256 -9.84 -24.81 -8.41
C ARG A 256 -10.49 -24.80 -9.79
N GLY A 257 -9.87 -24.21 -10.76
CA GLY A 257 -10.33 -24.13 -12.14
C GLY A 257 -9.25 -24.59 -13.12
N GLU A 258 -9.67 -25.05 -14.28
CA GLU A 258 -8.78 -25.36 -15.39
C GLU A 258 -8.88 -24.25 -16.45
N GLY A 259 -7.80 -24.01 -17.20
CA GLY A 259 -7.75 -23.13 -18.35
C GLY A 259 -8.16 -21.68 -18.05
N ASP A 260 -9.41 -21.34 -18.28
CA ASP A 260 -9.95 -19.98 -18.22
C ASP A 260 -9.59 -19.18 -16.97
N THR A 261 -9.54 -19.84 -15.81
CA THR A 261 -9.20 -19.16 -14.56
C THR A 261 -7.74 -18.66 -14.56
N GLN A 262 -6.82 -19.43 -15.09
CA GLN A 262 -5.40 -19.07 -15.16
C GLN A 262 -5.18 -17.94 -16.17
N GLU A 263 -5.82 -18.04 -17.32
CA GLU A 263 -5.83 -17.01 -18.36
C GLU A 263 -6.32 -15.67 -17.83
N LEU A 264 -7.44 -15.67 -17.10
CA LEU A 264 -8.01 -14.44 -16.53
C LEU A 264 -7.09 -13.77 -15.51
N TYR A 265 -6.38 -14.54 -14.69
CA TYR A 265 -5.37 -14.00 -13.78
C TYR A 265 -4.15 -13.43 -14.53
N GLN A 266 -3.67 -14.09 -15.59
CA GLN A 266 -2.60 -13.54 -16.43
C GLN A 266 -3.03 -12.23 -17.12
N GLN A 267 -4.26 -12.15 -17.63
CA GLN A 267 -4.80 -10.93 -18.22
C GLN A 267 -4.93 -9.80 -17.17
N ALA A 268 -5.41 -10.12 -15.96
CA ALA A 268 -5.52 -9.15 -14.89
C ALA A 268 -4.14 -8.58 -14.49
N ILE A 269 -3.13 -9.45 -14.35
CA ILE A 269 -1.75 -9.01 -14.06
C ILE A 269 -1.21 -8.13 -15.19
N ARG A 270 -1.41 -8.51 -16.46
CA ARG A 270 -0.99 -7.69 -17.62
C ARG A 270 -1.64 -6.32 -17.61
N THR A 271 -2.93 -6.25 -17.29
CA THR A 271 -3.64 -4.98 -17.12
C THR A 271 -3.05 -4.12 -16.00
N VAL A 272 -2.74 -4.72 -14.84
CA VAL A 272 -2.04 -4.01 -13.76
C VAL A 272 -0.71 -3.44 -14.26
N ILE A 273 0.10 -4.24 -14.96
CA ILE A 273 1.39 -3.80 -15.52
C ILE A 273 1.19 -2.61 -16.48
N GLN A 274 0.20 -2.68 -17.37
CA GLN A 274 -0.09 -1.61 -18.33
C GLN A 274 -0.45 -0.28 -17.65
N TYR A 275 -1.26 -0.30 -16.59
CA TYR A 275 -1.63 0.91 -15.87
C TYR A 275 -0.47 1.45 -15.04
N LEU A 276 0.24 0.61 -14.33
CA LEU A 276 1.42 1.02 -13.56
C LEU A 276 2.51 1.64 -14.43
N SER A 277 2.74 1.11 -15.64
CA SER A 277 3.71 1.65 -16.60
C SER A 277 3.35 3.05 -17.12
N GLN A 278 2.06 3.42 -17.07
CA GLN A 278 1.56 4.76 -17.38
C GLN A 278 1.57 5.71 -16.15
N GLY A 279 2.09 5.27 -15.01
CA GLY A 279 2.06 6.04 -13.77
C GLY A 279 0.70 6.04 -13.05
N LYS A 280 -0.25 5.21 -13.48
CA LYS A 280 -1.61 5.13 -12.96
C LYS A 280 -1.71 4.10 -11.85
N ASN A 281 -2.49 4.39 -10.82
CA ASN A 281 -2.76 3.49 -9.71
C ASN A 281 -3.97 2.60 -9.97
N VAL A 282 -3.94 1.40 -9.41
CA VAL A 282 -4.97 0.37 -9.66
C VAL A 282 -5.62 -0.06 -8.34
N TYR A 283 -6.94 -0.14 -8.35
CA TYR A 283 -7.73 -0.83 -7.34
C TYR A 283 -8.28 -2.13 -7.95
N PHE A 284 -8.08 -3.26 -7.28
CA PHE A 284 -8.66 -4.51 -7.73
C PHE A 284 -9.47 -5.20 -6.64
N HIS A 285 -10.57 -5.82 -7.04
CA HIS A 285 -11.52 -6.38 -6.09
C HIS A 285 -12.28 -7.58 -6.64
N CYS A 286 -12.91 -8.33 -5.73
CA CYS A 286 -14.01 -9.24 -6.03
C CYS A 286 -15.26 -8.82 -5.21
N ALA A 287 -16.09 -9.71 -4.74
CA ALA A 287 -17.21 -9.36 -3.88
C ALA A 287 -16.77 -8.88 -2.49
N GLY A 288 -16.01 -9.69 -1.77
CA GLY A 288 -15.53 -9.39 -0.40
C GLY A 288 -14.05 -9.00 -0.32
N GLY A 289 -13.32 -8.93 -1.44
CA GLY A 289 -11.89 -8.65 -1.43
C GLY A 289 -11.02 -9.76 -0.81
N ALA A 290 -11.59 -10.93 -0.59
CA ALA A 290 -10.95 -12.02 0.15
C ALA A 290 -10.20 -13.01 -0.77
N ASP A 291 -10.92 -13.88 -1.51
CA ASP A 291 -10.35 -15.06 -2.15
C ASP A 291 -9.80 -14.81 -3.55
N ARG A 292 -10.64 -14.45 -4.53
CA ARG A 292 -10.20 -14.11 -5.90
C ARG A 292 -9.22 -12.94 -5.90
N THR A 293 -9.53 -11.91 -5.13
CA THR A 293 -8.66 -10.77 -4.87
C THR A 293 -7.38 -11.21 -4.15
N GLY A 294 -7.50 -12.07 -3.13
CA GLY A 294 -6.35 -12.62 -2.40
C GLY A 294 -5.44 -13.47 -3.28
N THR A 295 -6.01 -14.24 -4.22
CA THR A 295 -5.23 -15.00 -5.20
C THR A 295 -4.46 -14.06 -6.15
N LEU A 296 -5.11 -13.01 -6.69
CA LEU A 296 -4.43 -12.05 -7.55
C LEU A 296 -3.33 -11.30 -6.79
N ALA A 297 -3.59 -10.90 -5.54
CA ALA A 297 -2.60 -10.27 -4.67
C ALA A 297 -1.38 -11.17 -4.48
N PHE A 298 -1.61 -12.41 -4.06
CA PHE A 298 -0.55 -13.40 -3.84
C PHE A 298 0.31 -13.63 -5.10
N LEU A 299 -0.32 -13.71 -6.27
CA LEU A 299 0.41 -13.86 -7.54
C LEU A 299 1.29 -12.64 -7.85
N ILE A 300 0.76 -11.43 -7.69
CA ILE A 300 1.53 -10.19 -7.90
C ILE A 300 2.68 -10.09 -6.89
N GLU A 301 2.41 -10.33 -5.62
CA GLU A 301 3.40 -10.34 -4.54
C GLU A 301 4.53 -11.34 -4.81
N ALA A 302 4.18 -12.57 -5.23
CA ALA A 302 5.17 -13.57 -5.61
C ALA A 302 6.02 -13.12 -6.80
N LEU A 303 5.41 -12.54 -7.84
CA LEU A 303 6.12 -12.05 -9.03
C LEU A 303 7.08 -10.89 -8.73
N VAL A 304 6.76 -10.04 -7.77
CA VAL A 304 7.65 -8.93 -7.35
C VAL A 304 8.67 -9.36 -6.30
N GLY A 305 8.51 -10.53 -5.70
CA GLY A 305 9.47 -11.12 -4.79
C GLY A 305 9.18 -10.88 -3.30
N VAL A 306 7.92 -10.62 -2.92
CA VAL A 306 7.50 -10.56 -1.51
C VAL A 306 7.78 -11.90 -0.83
N THR A 307 8.14 -11.89 0.46
CA THR A 307 8.40 -13.13 1.22
C THR A 307 7.14 -13.99 1.34
N GLU A 308 7.26 -15.31 1.37
CA GLU A 308 6.10 -16.21 1.48
C GLU A 308 5.30 -15.97 2.79
N SER A 309 6.02 -15.62 3.85
CA SER A 309 5.40 -15.24 5.12
C SER A 309 4.49 -14.01 4.95
N ASP A 310 5.02 -12.93 4.36
CA ASP A 310 4.28 -11.68 4.20
C ASP A 310 3.09 -11.83 3.23
N MET A 311 3.24 -12.59 2.14
CA MET A 311 2.12 -12.93 1.25
C MET A 311 1.00 -13.66 1.98
N SER A 312 1.34 -14.57 2.91
CA SER A 312 0.37 -15.28 3.74
C SER A 312 -0.30 -14.34 4.74
N LEU A 313 0.46 -13.44 5.36
CA LEU A 313 -0.05 -12.40 6.27
C LEU A 313 -1.01 -11.44 5.54
N ASP A 314 -0.67 -11.00 4.32
CA ASP A 314 -1.58 -10.16 3.55
C ASP A 314 -2.94 -10.85 3.31
N TYR A 315 -2.93 -12.13 2.93
CA TYR A 315 -4.17 -12.88 2.78
C TYR A 315 -4.98 -12.93 4.09
N GLU A 316 -4.32 -13.22 5.21
CA GLU A 316 -4.91 -13.38 6.52
C GLU A 316 -5.45 -12.06 7.10
N LEU A 317 -4.91 -10.90 6.71
CA LEU A 317 -5.42 -9.58 7.12
C LEU A 317 -6.89 -9.37 6.73
N THR A 318 -7.41 -10.10 5.77
CA THR A 318 -8.86 -10.12 5.47
C THR A 318 -9.70 -10.47 6.70
N THR A 319 -9.15 -11.19 7.69
CA THR A 319 -9.85 -11.54 8.94
C THR A 319 -10.17 -10.32 9.81
N PHE A 320 -9.48 -9.22 9.63
CA PHE A 320 -9.75 -7.97 10.33
C PHE A 320 -10.97 -7.23 9.76
N ASP A 321 -11.44 -7.60 8.58
CA ASP A 321 -12.73 -7.14 8.05
C ASP A 321 -13.87 -7.76 8.86
N SER A 322 -14.87 -6.97 9.21
CA SER A 322 -16.01 -7.37 10.02
C SER A 322 -16.88 -8.45 9.35
N SER A 323 -16.83 -8.58 8.04
CA SER A 323 -17.67 -9.48 7.25
C SER A 323 -16.95 -10.75 6.75
N ASN A 324 -15.62 -10.78 6.80
CA ASN A 324 -14.82 -11.89 6.29
C ASN A 324 -13.88 -12.44 7.36
N LYS A 325 -13.59 -13.72 7.30
CA LYS A 325 -12.55 -14.38 8.07
C LYS A 325 -11.69 -15.22 7.14
N ARG A 326 -10.38 -15.03 7.20
CA ARG A 326 -9.43 -15.83 6.44
C ARG A 326 -8.20 -16.14 7.28
N ALA A 327 -7.77 -17.37 7.16
CA ALA A 327 -6.48 -17.83 7.64
C ALA A 327 -5.83 -18.61 6.49
N ARG A 328 -4.53 -18.80 6.50
CA ARG A 328 -3.84 -19.58 5.46
C ARG A 328 -4.35 -21.01 5.37
N ASN A 329 -4.86 -21.55 6.47
CA ASN A 329 -5.51 -22.86 6.55
C ASN A 329 -7.05 -22.78 6.55
N PHE A 330 -7.63 -21.67 6.09
CA PHE A 330 -9.09 -21.47 6.07
C PHE A 330 -9.76 -22.40 5.05
N ARG A 331 -10.85 -23.02 5.48
CA ARG A 331 -11.79 -23.77 4.65
C ARG A 331 -13.13 -23.05 4.62
N ALA A 332 -13.76 -22.96 3.48
CA ALA A 332 -15.10 -22.38 3.36
C ALA A 332 -16.16 -23.36 3.89
N THR A 333 -15.95 -24.66 3.64
CA THR A 333 -16.77 -25.79 4.17
C THR A 333 -15.84 -26.90 4.66
N GLU A 334 -16.38 -27.87 5.40
CA GLU A 334 -15.59 -29.01 5.89
C GLU A 334 -15.04 -29.89 4.75
N ASP A 335 -15.74 -29.94 3.61
CA ASP A 335 -15.35 -30.71 2.43
C ASP A 335 -14.42 -29.95 1.46
N GLU A 336 -14.15 -28.66 1.72
CA GLU A 336 -13.29 -27.84 0.87
C GLU A 336 -11.87 -27.79 1.40
N THR A 337 -10.92 -27.78 0.47
CA THR A 337 -9.51 -27.52 0.77
C THR A 337 -9.27 -26.05 1.09
N HIS A 338 -8.15 -25.75 1.71
CA HIS A 338 -7.77 -24.40 2.10
C HIS A 338 -7.48 -23.53 0.85
N ILE A 339 -8.15 -22.40 0.71
CA ILE A 339 -8.13 -21.59 -0.52
C ILE A 339 -6.71 -21.09 -0.86
N LEU A 340 -5.99 -20.52 0.10
CA LEU A 340 -4.61 -20.07 -0.13
C LEU A 340 -3.70 -21.26 -0.43
N TYR A 341 -3.87 -22.34 0.30
CA TYR A 341 -3.13 -23.57 0.10
C TYR A 341 -3.30 -24.16 -1.30
N GLU A 342 -4.50 -24.11 -1.87
CA GLU A 342 -4.74 -24.58 -3.24
C GLU A 342 -3.93 -23.76 -4.25
N THR A 343 -3.88 -22.43 -4.07
CA THR A 343 -3.06 -21.54 -4.91
C THR A 343 -1.58 -21.91 -4.82
N ILE A 344 -1.06 -22.07 -3.60
CA ILE A 344 0.35 -22.46 -3.38
C ILE A 344 0.63 -23.84 -3.98
N THR A 345 -0.25 -24.82 -3.72
CA THR A 345 -0.12 -26.19 -4.27
C THR A 345 -0.18 -26.20 -5.80
N HIS A 346 -1.00 -25.31 -6.39
CA HIS A 346 -1.07 -25.19 -7.84
C HIS A 346 0.25 -24.65 -8.41
N LEU A 347 0.80 -23.61 -7.82
CA LEU A 347 2.10 -23.05 -8.25
C LEU A 347 3.24 -24.08 -8.12
N ARG A 348 3.23 -24.92 -7.08
CA ARG A 348 4.21 -26.00 -6.88
C ARG A 348 4.24 -27.04 -8.01
N LYS A 349 3.25 -27.08 -8.89
CA LYS A 349 3.23 -27.96 -10.08
C LYS A 349 4.14 -27.45 -11.21
N PHE A 350 4.60 -26.20 -11.16
CA PHE A 350 5.38 -25.57 -12.21
C PHE A 350 6.90 -25.75 -12.03
N GLY A 351 7.36 -26.51 -11.04
CA GLY A 351 8.76 -26.81 -10.83
C GLY A 351 9.02 -27.77 -9.68
N ASP A 352 10.22 -27.74 -9.12
CA ASP A 352 10.60 -28.57 -7.98
C ASP A 352 10.49 -27.74 -6.67
N PRO A 353 9.42 -27.91 -5.88
CA PRO A 353 9.18 -27.12 -4.67
C PRO A 353 10.21 -27.38 -3.55
N LYS A 354 11.11 -28.36 -3.71
CA LYS A 354 12.21 -28.61 -2.77
C LYS A 354 13.47 -27.79 -3.09
N LYS A 355 13.54 -27.22 -4.29
CA LYS A 355 14.71 -26.48 -4.79
C LYS A 355 14.38 -25.05 -5.17
N GLU A 356 13.13 -24.77 -5.48
CA GLU A 356 12.67 -23.51 -6.02
C GLU A 356 11.72 -22.83 -5.05
N SER A 357 11.91 -21.53 -4.87
CA SER A 357 11.02 -20.67 -4.07
C SER A 357 9.64 -20.53 -4.73
N ILE A 358 8.65 -20.16 -3.95
CA ILE A 358 7.30 -19.89 -4.47
C ILE A 358 7.32 -18.72 -5.50
N GLN A 359 8.25 -17.78 -5.37
CA GLN A 359 8.45 -16.68 -6.32
C GLN A 359 8.93 -17.20 -7.68
N GLU A 360 9.92 -18.12 -7.69
CA GLU A 360 10.40 -18.75 -8.92
C GLU A 360 9.31 -19.60 -9.59
N LEU A 361 8.54 -20.34 -8.80
CA LEU A 361 7.41 -21.12 -9.29
C LEU A 361 6.29 -20.25 -9.85
N ALA A 362 6.01 -19.09 -9.23
CA ALA A 362 5.04 -18.12 -9.74
C ALA A 362 5.49 -17.50 -11.07
N VAL A 363 6.80 -17.21 -11.24
CA VAL A 363 7.36 -16.76 -12.52
C VAL A 363 7.15 -17.82 -13.60
N LYS A 364 7.46 -19.09 -13.31
CA LYS A 364 7.25 -20.19 -14.25
C LYS A 364 5.77 -20.35 -14.62
N TRP A 365 4.86 -20.27 -13.65
CA TRP A 365 3.44 -20.28 -13.92
C TRP A 365 3.06 -19.10 -14.84
N ALA A 366 3.48 -17.90 -14.53
CA ALA A 366 3.12 -16.69 -15.27
C ALA A 366 3.64 -16.71 -16.72
N THR A 367 4.79 -17.33 -16.97
CA THR A 367 5.41 -17.47 -18.29
C THR A 367 5.00 -18.75 -19.03
N THR A 368 4.12 -19.56 -18.45
CA THR A 368 3.55 -20.76 -19.09
C THR A 368 2.25 -20.39 -19.82
N ARG A 369 2.05 -20.95 -21.00
CA ARG A 369 0.80 -20.81 -21.76
C ARG A 369 -0.31 -21.65 -21.13
N HIS A 370 -1.41 -21.00 -20.77
CA HIS A 370 -2.59 -21.65 -20.16
C HIS A 370 -3.79 -21.70 -21.10
N SER A 371 -3.74 -20.99 -22.22
CA SER A 371 -4.82 -20.91 -23.20
C SER A 371 -4.23 -20.66 -24.59
N ASP A 372 -5.00 -20.98 -25.63
CA ASP A 372 -4.63 -20.72 -27.03
C ASP A 372 -4.87 -19.27 -27.44
N THR A 373 -5.66 -18.52 -26.66
CA THR A 373 -6.12 -17.16 -26.98
C THR A 373 -5.36 -16.06 -26.25
N VAL A 374 -4.69 -16.40 -25.14
CA VAL A 374 -3.92 -15.46 -24.34
C VAL A 374 -2.47 -15.90 -24.24
N ASP A 375 -1.57 -15.02 -24.66
CA ASP A 375 -0.15 -15.27 -24.51
C ASP A 375 0.28 -15.21 -23.03
N PRO A 376 1.24 -16.04 -22.61
CA PRO A 376 1.81 -15.97 -21.29
C PRO A 376 2.47 -14.62 -21.05
N LEU A 377 2.65 -14.25 -19.77
CA LEU A 377 3.45 -13.07 -19.43
C LEU A 377 4.91 -13.29 -19.87
N THR A 378 5.53 -12.22 -20.30
CA THR A 378 6.98 -12.22 -20.61
C THR A 378 7.81 -11.82 -19.38
N MET A 379 9.08 -12.16 -19.37
CA MET A 379 10.00 -11.68 -18.33
C MET A 379 10.14 -10.15 -18.33
N ASP A 380 9.99 -9.52 -19.51
CA ASP A 380 10.03 -8.05 -19.59
C ASP A 380 8.80 -7.42 -18.89
N GLU A 381 7.61 -7.98 -19.08
CA GLU A 381 6.40 -7.54 -18.36
C GLU A 381 6.58 -7.72 -16.84
N ILE A 382 7.12 -8.85 -16.38
CA ILE A 382 7.41 -9.08 -14.95
C ILE A 382 8.45 -8.08 -14.42
N ASN A 383 9.49 -7.77 -15.21
CA ASN A 383 10.49 -6.79 -14.82
C ASN A 383 9.91 -5.36 -14.73
N ILE A 384 9.01 -4.99 -15.63
CA ILE A 384 8.25 -3.73 -15.55
C ILE A 384 7.43 -3.70 -14.25
N LEU A 385 6.72 -4.78 -13.91
CA LEU A 385 5.98 -4.88 -12.66
C LEU A 385 6.88 -4.63 -11.44
N ARG A 386 8.06 -5.26 -11.41
CA ARG A 386 9.07 -5.08 -10.36
C ARG A 386 9.60 -3.65 -10.28
N GLN A 387 9.86 -3.01 -11.41
CA GLN A 387 10.32 -1.62 -11.46
C GLN A 387 9.32 -0.65 -10.82
N HIS A 388 8.02 -0.92 -10.94
CA HIS A 388 6.98 -0.04 -10.40
C HIS A 388 6.55 -0.38 -8.98
N LEU A 389 6.78 -1.60 -8.51
CA LEU A 389 6.30 -2.07 -7.22
C LEU A 389 7.41 -2.41 -6.21
N VAL A 390 8.69 -2.33 -6.55
CA VAL A 390 9.80 -2.62 -5.62
C VAL A 390 10.60 -1.34 -5.33
N VAL A 391 10.72 -1.02 -4.05
CA VAL A 391 11.57 0.05 -3.51
C VAL A 391 12.73 -0.62 -2.76
N LYS A 392 13.96 -0.27 -3.16
CA LYS A 392 15.19 -0.78 -2.54
C LYS A 392 15.70 0.17 -1.45
#